data_9dc1beb89617e047e33f366b11a2e6df
#
_entry.id   9dc1beb89617e047e33f366b11a2e6df
#
_cell.length_a   1.000
_cell.length_b   1.000
_cell.length_c   1.000
_cell.angle_alpha   90.00
_cell.angle_beta   90.00
_cell.angle_gamma   90.00
#
_symmetry.space_group_name_H-M   'P 1'
#
loop_
_entity.id
_entity.type
_entity.pdbx_description
1 polymer ?
#
loop_
_entity_poly.entity_id
_entity_poly.type
_entity_poly.pdbx_seq_one_letter_code
_entity_poly.pdbx_strand_id
1 'polypeptide(L)'
;MGRDRFLPTPKTEDSKKGKVAICAGQLYRFVHEVNVGDYVVFPSKSNREINIGVVEGEYSYNPNADYVNQRKVKWLKHLPRTAFSQGALYEIGSAMTLFMVKNYADEFLAALDNKTKSVLPEDDDETVAATAEEIIESTKDFVLKELSKHLKGYDLELFVDDLLRAMGYRTSISLHGGDGSVDITAYKDELPPRILVQVKSQDGDIKEATIQSLKGAMREGDYGLFITLSNYTKNAKKYLESTPIIRGINGSDLVELILKYYDKLSEKYQKIIPLKMVYIPVSTEEE
;
A
#
# COMPACT_ATOMS: atom_id res chain seq x y z
N MET A 1 -22.51 26.37 -0.83
CA MET A 1 -21.08 26.76 -0.88
C MET A 1 -20.26 25.52 -0.62
N GLY A 2 -19.42 25.08 -1.56
CA GLY A 2 -18.55 23.90 -1.43
C GLY A 2 -18.39 23.08 -2.73
N ARG A 3 -18.20 23.74 -3.89
CA ARG A 3 -18.12 23.08 -5.22
C ARG A 3 -16.70 22.83 -5.74
N ASP A 4 -15.63 23.05 -4.98
CA ASP A 4 -14.27 23.11 -5.54
C ASP A 4 -13.31 22.03 -4.99
N ARG A 5 -13.68 20.75 -5.03
CA ARG A 5 -12.74 19.72 -4.52
C ARG A 5 -12.43 18.53 -5.43
N PHE A 6 -12.68 18.61 -6.73
CA PHE A 6 -12.26 17.54 -7.67
C PHE A 6 -11.80 18.08 -9.02
N LEU A 7 -10.81 18.97 -9.01
CA LEU A 7 -9.96 19.15 -10.19
C LEU A 7 -8.57 18.59 -9.85
N PRO A 8 -8.15 17.47 -10.44
CA PRO A 8 -6.80 16.97 -10.26
C PRO A 8 -5.79 17.87 -10.99
N THR A 9 -4.71 18.24 -10.28
CA THR A 9 -3.50 18.81 -10.86
C THR A 9 -3.01 17.97 -12.06
N PRO A 10 -2.42 18.56 -13.10
CA PRO A 10 -1.99 17.84 -14.29
C PRO A 10 -0.87 16.86 -13.96
N LYS A 11 -1.19 15.57 -13.92
CA LYS A 11 -0.23 14.47 -13.80
C LYS A 11 0.13 13.97 -15.21
N THR A 12 1.36 13.46 -15.35
CA THR A 12 1.99 12.95 -16.58
C THR A 12 1.06 12.06 -17.45
N GLU A 13 1.29 12.02 -18.77
CA GLU A 13 0.41 11.34 -19.75
C GLU A 13 0.09 9.88 -19.44
N ASP A 14 1.03 9.12 -18.85
CA ASP A 14 0.81 7.71 -18.48
C ASP A 14 -0.14 7.54 -17.30
N SER A 15 -0.12 8.46 -16.33
CA SER A 15 -1.09 8.47 -15.22
C SER A 15 -2.51 8.82 -15.68
N LYS A 16 -2.64 9.54 -16.81
CA LYS A 16 -3.93 9.83 -17.46
C LYS A 16 -4.50 8.60 -18.15
N LYS A 17 -3.66 7.81 -18.85
CA LYS A 17 -4.10 6.57 -19.52
C LYS A 17 -4.63 5.51 -18.55
N GLY A 18 -3.94 5.28 -17.43
CA GLY A 18 -4.39 4.35 -16.39
C GLY A 18 -5.73 4.76 -15.77
N LYS A 19 -5.92 6.06 -15.47
CA LYS A 19 -7.19 6.57 -14.95
C LYS A 19 -8.33 6.45 -15.95
N VAL A 20 -8.07 6.72 -17.23
CA VAL A 20 -9.07 6.57 -18.29
C VAL A 20 -9.54 5.13 -18.42
N ALA A 21 -8.61 4.15 -18.37
CA ALA A 21 -8.96 2.73 -18.42
C ALA A 21 -9.82 2.29 -17.24
N ILE A 22 -9.48 2.74 -16.00
CA ILE A 22 -10.27 2.45 -14.80
C ILE A 22 -11.67 3.06 -14.90
N CYS A 23 -11.78 4.34 -15.27
CA CYS A 23 -13.07 5.01 -15.44
C CYS A 23 -13.92 4.36 -16.55
N ALA A 24 -13.31 3.99 -17.68
CA ALA A 24 -13.98 3.28 -18.76
C ALA A 24 -14.50 1.92 -18.32
N GLY A 25 -13.72 1.14 -17.55
CA GLY A 25 -14.14 -0.13 -16.98
C GLY A 25 -15.29 0.00 -16.00
N GLN A 26 -15.27 1.02 -15.14
CA GLN A 26 -16.38 1.30 -14.22
C GLN A 26 -17.67 1.68 -14.96
N LEU A 27 -17.55 2.55 -15.96
CA LEU A 27 -18.69 2.94 -16.79
C LEU A 27 -19.26 1.76 -17.57
N TYR A 28 -18.38 0.91 -18.14
CA TYR A 28 -18.79 -0.31 -18.83
C TYR A 28 -19.62 -1.23 -17.91
N ARG A 29 -19.15 -1.49 -16.69
CA ARG A 29 -19.90 -2.29 -15.72
C ARG A 29 -21.24 -1.65 -15.38
N PHE A 30 -21.26 -0.35 -15.12
CA PHE A 30 -22.49 0.38 -14.79
C PHE A 30 -23.53 0.32 -15.91
N VAL A 31 -23.09 0.36 -17.16
CA VAL A 31 -23.97 0.35 -18.36
C VAL A 31 -24.40 -1.06 -18.73
N HIS A 32 -23.47 -2.05 -18.68
CA HIS A 32 -23.68 -3.35 -19.32
C HIS A 32 -23.77 -4.53 -18.35
N GLU A 33 -23.18 -4.44 -17.17
CA GLU A 33 -23.14 -5.58 -16.21
C GLU A 33 -24.22 -5.48 -15.12
N VAL A 34 -24.58 -4.25 -14.71
CA VAL A 34 -25.67 -4.05 -13.74
C VAL A 34 -27.01 -4.28 -14.42
N ASN A 35 -27.87 -5.14 -13.85
CA ASN A 35 -29.16 -5.52 -14.38
C ASN A 35 -30.32 -5.06 -13.46
N VAL A 36 -31.52 -4.97 -14.02
CA VAL A 36 -32.74 -4.79 -13.23
C VAL A 36 -32.92 -6.04 -12.34
N GLY A 37 -33.19 -5.83 -11.05
CA GLY A 37 -33.27 -6.87 -10.05
C GLY A 37 -31.99 -7.09 -9.24
N ASP A 38 -30.85 -6.54 -9.65
CA ASP A 38 -29.63 -6.61 -8.86
C ASP A 38 -29.76 -5.82 -7.56
N TYR A 39 -29.20 -6.34 -6.47
CA TYR A 39 -29.07 -5.62 -5.23
C TYR A 39 -27.87 -4.67 -5.26
N VAL A 40 -28.07 -3.51 -4.65
CA VAL A 40 -27.04 -2.47 -4.53
C VAL A 40 -26.81 -2.16 -3.07
N VAL A 41 -25.55 -2.19 -2.65
CA VAL A 41 -25.11 -1.76 -1.31
C VAL A 41 -24.36 -0.45 -1.46
N PHE A 42 -24.85 0.61 -0.82
CA PHE A 42 -24.22 1.94 -0.86
C PHE A 42 -23.83 2.41 0.54
N PRO A 43 -22.54 2.40 0.88
CA PRO A 43 -22.04 2.95 2.13
C PRO A 43 -22.01 4.47 2.07
N SER A 44 -22.94 5.11 2.74
CA SER A 44 -23.02 6.58 2.84
C SER A 44 -22.00 7.10 3.85
N LYS A 45 -21.13 8.01 3.39
CA LYS A 45 -20.14 8.67 4.26
C LYS A 45 -20.72 9.80 5.10
N SER A 46 -21.82 10.42 4.65
CA SER A 46 -22.41 11.60 5.28
C SER A 46 -23.16 11.26 6.56
N ASN A 47 -23.96 10.19 6.55
CA ASN A 47 -24.78 9.75 7.69
C ASN A 47 -24.26 8.45 8.33
N ARG A 48 -23.18 7.85 7.79
CA ARG A 48 -22.56 6.60 8.26
C ARG A 48 -23.51 5.40 8.26
N GLU A 49 -24.42 5.36 7.29
CA GLU A 49 -25.37 4.26 7.07
C GLU A 49 -24.98 3.43 5.86
N ILE A 50 -25.41 2.18 5.88
CA ILE A 50 -25.39 1.26 4.76
C ILE A 50 -26.79 1.23 4.16
N ASN A 51 -26.89 1.65 2.90
CA ASN A 51 -28.15 1.67 2.18
C ASN A 51 -28.21 0.47 1.26
N ILE A 52 -29.25 -0.35 1.37
CA ILE A 52 -29.47 -1.51 0.53
C ILE A 52 -30.71 -1.25 -0.32
N GLY A 53 -30.55 -1.44 -1.62
CA GLY A 53 -31.63 -1.23 -2.60
C GLY A 53 -31.61 -2.28 -3.70
N VAL A 54 -32.60 -2.20 -4.57
CA VAL A 54 -32.71 -3.01 -5.78
C VAL A 54 -32.79 -2.12 -7.01
N VAL A 55 -32.09 -2.49 -8.08
CA VAL A 55 -32.16 -1.79 -9.36
C VAL A 55 -33.54 -2.01 -9.99
N GLU A 56 -34.30 -0.95 -10.20
CA GLU A 56 -35.63 -0.99 -10.82
C GLU A 56 -35.64 -0.57 -12.29
N GLY A 57 -34.62 0.15 -12.73
CA GLY A 57 -34.60 0.72 -14.07
C GLY A 57 -33.37 0.35 -14.86
N GLU A 58 -33.57 0.29 -16.18
CA GLU A 58 -32.48 0.18 -17.13
C GLU A 58 -31.56 1.40 -17.07
N TYR A 59 -30.36 1.26 -17.64
CA TYR A 59 -29.45 2.39 -17.80
C TYR A 59 -30.08 3.50 -18.63
N SER A 60 -29.91 4.74 -18.18
CA SER A 60 -30.31 5.93 -18.91
C SER A 60 -29.20 6.98 -18.92
N TYR A 61 -29.07 7.67 -20.03
CA TYR A 61 -28.15 8.79 -20.21
C TYR A 61 -28.95 10.10 -20.29
N ASN A 62 -28.73 11.01 -19.35
CA ASN A 62 -29.37 12.32 -19.33
C ASN A 62 -28.29 13.43 -19.30
N PRO A 63 -27.99 14.07 -20.45
CA PRO A 63 -26.94 15.09 -20.54
C PRO A 63 -27.25 16.37 -19.72
N ASN A 64 -28.51 16.58 -19.33
CA ASN A 64 -28.93 17.76 -18.57
C ASN A 64 -28.97 17.55 -17.06
N ALA A 65 -28.63 16.33 -16.59
CA ALA A 65 -28.57 16.03 -15.17
C ALA A 65 -27.16 16.28 -14.59
N ASP A 66 -27.08 16.58 -13.29
CA ASP A 66 -25.79 16.69 -12.58
C ASP A 66 -24.96 15.42 -12.71
N TYR A 67 -25.60 14.26 -12.75
CA TYR A 67 -25.00 12.95 -13.03
C TYR A 67 -25.64 12.39 -14.28
N VAL A 68 -24.90 12.41 -15.38
CA VAL A 68 -25.43 12.06 -16.70
C VAL A 68 -25.74 10.58 -16.90
N ASN A 69 -25.03 9.68 -16.20
CA ASN A 69 -25.24 8.24 -16.23
C ASN A 69 -26.10 7.83 -15.04
N GLN A 70 -27.26 7.25 -15.30
CA GLN A 70 -28.28 7.00 -14.27
C GLN A 70 -28.86 5.59 -14.37
N ARG A 71 -29.19 5.05 -13.21
CA ARG A 71 -30.05 3.88 -13.02
C ARG A 71 -30.98 4.14 -11.86
N LYS A 72 -32.23 3.76 -12.02
CA LYS A 72 -33.22 3.88 -10.95
C LYS A 72 -33.01 2.75 -9.95
N VAL A 73 -32.89 3.11 -8.67
CA VAL A 73 -32.76 2.19 -7.53
C VAL A 73 -33.89 2.44 -6.56
N LYS A 74 -34.57 1.38 -6.14
CA LYS A 74 -35.51 1.42 -5.02
C LYS A 74 -34.75 1.04 -3.74
N TRP A 75 -34.60 2.01 -2.85
CA TRP A 75 -33.97 1.76 -1.56
C TRP A 75 -34.94 0.98 -0.66
N LEU A 76 -34.47 -0.14 -0.11
CA LEU A 76 -35.23 -1.07 0.70
C LEU A 76 -35.00 -0.88 2.18
N LYS A 77 -33.71 -0.66 2.57
CA LYS A 77 -33.32 -0.43 3.96
C LYS A 77 -32.16 0.54 4.08
N HIS A 78 -32.15 1.21 5.23
CA HIS A 78 -31.07 2.07 5.71
C HIS A 78 -30.67 1.57 7.10
N LEU A 79 -29.44 1.07 7.24
CA LEU A 79 -28.97 0.41 8.46
C LEU A 79 -27.69 1.06 8.96
N PRO A 80 -27.51 1.17 10.28
CA PRO A 80 -26.26 1.66 10.83
C PRO A 80 -25.10 0.69 10.48
N ARG A 81 -23.89 1.19 10.34
CA ARG A 81 -22.70 0.36 10.08
C ARG A 81 -22.50 -0.72 11.13
N THR A 82 -22.88 -0.46 12.38
CA THR A 82 -22.80 -1.42 13.49
C THR A 82 -23.71 -2.63 13.36
N ALA A 83 -24.59 -2.67 12.36
CA ALA A 83 -25.42 -3.84 12.05
C ALA A 83 -24.70 -4.90 11.20
N PHE A 84 -23.45 -4.64 10.81
CA PHE A 84 -22.66 -5.48 9.91
C PHE A 84 -21.33 -5.84 10.54
N SER A 85 -20.82 -7.03 10.19
CA SER A 85 -19.49 -7.47 10.59
C SER A 85 -18.39 -6.55 10.07
N GLN A 86 -17.24 -6.56 10.71
CA GLN A 86 -16.10 -5.75 10.28
C GLN A 86 -15.59 -6.20 8.91
N GLY A 87 -15.62 -7.52 8.62
CA GLY A 87 -15.27 -8.06 7.31
C GLY A 87 -16.18 -7.54 6.19
N ALA A 88 -17.51 -7.54 6.39
CA ALA A 88 -18.46 -6.96 5.43
C ALA A 88 -18.20 -5.47 5.20
N LEU A 89 -17.91 -4.71 6.26
CA LEU A 89 -17.59 -3.28 6.16
C LEU A 89 -16.26 -3.03 5.44
N TYR A 90 -15.27 -3.91 5.58
CA TYR A 90 -14.01 -3.81 4.85
C TYR A 90 -14.22 -4.09 3.36
N GLU A 91 -14.95 -5.15 2.99
CA GLU A 91 -15.21 -5.45 1.59
C GLU A 91 -15.87 -4.28 0.86
N ILE A 92 -16.92 -3.68 1.44
CA ILE A 92 -17.58 -2.50 0.82
C ILE A 92 -16.82 -1.19 0.98
N GLY A 93 -15.78 -1.16 1.82
CA GLY A 93 -14.86 -0.04 2.01
C GLY A 93 -13.81 0.10 0.90
N SER A 94 -13.79 -0.82 -0.07
CA SER A 94 -12.86 -0.83 -1.21
C SER A 94 -12.74 0.53 -1.90
N ALA A 95 -11.53 0.83 -2.38
CA ALA A 95 -11.25 2.04 -3.17
C ALA A 95 -11.94 2.04 -4.55
N MET A 96 -12.51 0.93 -4.99
CA MET A 96 -13.24 0.83 -6.26
C MET A 96 -14.63 1.45 -6.15
N THR A 97 -15.01 2.24 -7.14
CA THR A 97 -16.30 2.94 -7.16
C THR A 97 -17.49 2.00 -7.41
N LEU A 98 -17.29 0.96 -8.21
CA LEU A 98 -18.32 -0.04 -8.55
C LEU A 98 -17.67 -1.41 -8.69
N PHE A 99 -18.09 -2.36 -7.85
CA PHE A 99 -17.60 -3.73 -7.84
C PHE A 99 -18.67 -4.68 -7.30
N MET A 100 -18.48 -5.96 -7.52
CA MET A 100 -19.38 -6.99 -7.02
C MET A 100 -18.93 -7.43 -5.61
N VAL A 101 -19.82 -7.36 -4.65
CA VAL A 101 -19.63 -7.94 -3.31
C VAL A 101 -19.70 -9.45 -3.45
N LYS A 102 -18.68 -10.18 -3.00
CA LYS A 102 -18.55 -11.64 -3.19
C LYS A 102 -18.58 -12.42 -1.90
N ASN A 103 -17.83 -11.95 -0.89
CA ASN A 103 -17.60 -12.72 0.32
C ASN A 103 -18.72 -12.52 1.35
N TYR A 104 -19.27 -11.32 1.44
CA TYR A 104 -20.29 -10.96 2.45
C TYR A 104 -21.65 -10.61 1.83
N ALA A 105 -21.91 -11.01 0.59
CA ALA A 105 -23.20 -10.71 -0.08
C ALA A 105 -24.40 -11.25 0.72
N ASP A 106 -24.29 -12.44 1.28
CA ASP A 106 -25.36 -13.08 2.06
C ASP A 106 -25.69 -12.30 3.34
N GLU A 107 -24.69 -11.68 3.99
CA GLU A 107 -24.92 -10.84 5.18
C GLU A 107 -25.76 -9.62 4.83
N PHE A 108 -25.45 -8.93 3.72
CA PHE A 108 -26.24 -7.78 3.27
C PHE A 108 -27.66 -8.17 2.86
N LEU A 109 -27.84 -9.34 2.23
CA LEU A 109 -29.16 -9.85 1.86
C LEU A 109 -29.96 -10.30 3.08
N ALA A 110 -29.32 -10.96 4.05
CA ALA A 110 -29.97 -11.36 5.31
C ALA A 110 -30.45 -10.14 6.12
N ALA A 111 -29.72 -9.04 6.03
CA ALA A 111 -30.12 -7.79 6.67
C ALA A 111 -31.44 -7.20 6.10
N LEU A 112 -31.92 -7.62 4.93
CA LEU A 112 -33.23 -7.26 4.38
C LEU A 112 -34.38 -7.96 5.09
N ASP A 113 -34.17 -9.15 5.65
CA ASP A 113 -35.18 -9.90 6.35
C ASP A 113 -35.40 -9.36 7.77
N ASN A 114 -36.63 -8.95 8.10
CA ASN A 114 -37.00 -8.43 9.43
C ASN A 114 -36.91 -9.48 10.57
N LYS A 115 -36.46 -10.69 10.28
CA LYS A 115 -36.33 -11.79 11.24
C LYS A 115 -34.96 -11.86 11.90
N THR A 116 -34.01 -11.11 11.47
CA THR A 116 -32.71 -11.04 12.12
C THR A 116 -32.86 -10.24 13.42
N LYS A 117 -33.00 -10.97 14.54
CA LYS A 117 -32.61 -10.43 15.85
C LYS A 117 -31.21 -9.87 15.70
N SER A 118 -30.96 -8.73 16.31
CA SER A 118 -29.61 -8.15 16.48
C SER A 118 -28.71 -9.07 17.32
N VAL A 119 -28.39 -10.24 16.78
CA VAL A 119 -27.15 -10.88 17.13
C VAL A 119 -26.14 -10.04 16.37
N LEU A 120 -25.36 -9.24 17.07
CA LEU A 120 -24.12 -8.69 16.50
C LEU A 120 -23.44 -9.88 15.86
N PRO A 121 -23.16 -9.87 14.55
CA PRO A 121 -22.38 -10.94 13.95
C PRO A 121 -21.14 -11.08 14.80
N GLU A 122 -20.91 -12.25 15.37
CA GLU A 122 -19.60 -12.53 15.96
C GLU A 122 -18.63 -12.37 14.81
N ASP A 123 -17.82 -11.32 14.88
CA ASP A 123 -16.74 -11.14 13.91
C ASP A 123 -15.88 -12.40 14.05
N ASP A 124 -15.77 -13.15 12.97
CA ASP A 124 -14.82 -14.22 12.88
C ASP A 124 -13.43 -13.56 12.94
N ASP A 125 -12.75 -13.67 14.10
CA ASP A 125 -11.43 -13.08 14.33
C ASP A 125 -10.46 -13.43 13.20
N GLU A 126 -10.60 -14.63 12.64
CA GLU A 126 -9.80 -15.12 11.53
C GLU A 126 -10.01 -14.29 10.25
N THR A 127 -11.25 -13.87 9.97
CA THR A 127 -11.57 -13.05 8.79
C THR A 127 -11.10 -11.60 8.95
N VAL A 128 -11.17 -11.06 10.14
CA VAL A 128 -10.68 -9.70 10.45
C VAL A 128 -9.16 -9.67 10.33
N ALA A 129 -8.46 -10.66 10.89
CA ALA A 129 -7.02 -10.82 10.79
C ALA A 129 -6.56 -10.98 9.33
N ALA A 130 -7.20 -11.86 8.55
CA ALA A 130 -6.89 -12.07 7.13
C ALA A 130 -7.04 -10.78 6.30
N THR A 131 -8.10 -10.00 6.54
CA THR A 131 -8.33 -8.72 5.85
C THR A 131 -7.29 -7.66 6.25
N ALA A 132 -6.90 -7.63 7.52
CA ALA A 132 -5.84 -6.74 8.01
C ALA A 132 -4.49 -7.09 7.36
N GLU A 133 -4.17 -8.36 7.24
CA GLU A 133 -2.95 -8.85 6.62
C GLU A 133 -2.90 -8.52 5.11
N GLU A 134 -4.01 -8.66 4.39
CA GLU A 134 -4.12 -8.24 2.98
C GLU A 134 -3.89 -6.73 2.81
N ILE A 135 -4.36 -5.90 3.73
CA ILE A 135 -4.10 -4.45 3.74
C ILE A 135 -2.62 -4.16 3.94
N ILE A 136 -1.97 -4.87 4.87
CA ILE A 136 -0.53 -4.73 5.14
C ILE A 136 0.27 -5.12 3.89
N GLU A 137 0.01 -6.28 3.30
CA GLU A 137 0.72 -6.77 2.13
C GLU A 137 0.52 -5.86 0.90
N SER A 138 -0.71 -5.43 0.63
CA SER A 138 -0.96 -4.49 -0.48
C SER A 138 -0.32 -3.11 -0.24
N THR A 139 -0.15 -2.70 1.02
CA THR A 139 0.60 -1.50 1.37
C THR A 139 2.09 -1.68 1.10
N LYS A 140 2.68 -2.83 1.45
CA LYS A 140 4.07 -3.15 1.15
C LYS A 140 4.34 -3.15 -0.35
N ASP A 141 3.47 -3.78 -1.14
CA ASP A 141 3.55 -3.80 -2.60
C ASP A 141 3.48 -2.40 -3.20
N PHE A 142 2.57 -1.56 -2.69
CA PHE A 142 2.45 -0.16 -3.11
C PHE A 142 3.74 0.60 -2.86
N VAL A 143 4.31 0.50 -1.65
CA VAL A 143 5.56 1.19 -1.28
C VAL A 143 6.69 0.76 -2.19
N LEU A 144 6.90 -0.55 -2.37
CA LEU A 144 7.97 -1.08 -3.21
C LEU A 144 7.85 -0.63 -4.67
N LYS A 145 6.62 -0.59 -5.20
CA LYS A 145 6.32 -0.11 -6.55
C LYS A 145 6.62 1.38 -6.71
N GLU A 146 6.24 2.23 -5.75
CA GLU A 146 6.53 3.66 -5.83
C GLU A 146 8.03 3.95 -5.69
N LEU A 147 8.76 3.20 -4.82
CA LEU A 147 10.21 3.29 -4.74
C LEU A 147 10.87 2.94 -6.08
N SER A 148 10.54 1.78 -6.64
CA SER A 148 11.12 1.29 -7.91
C SER A 148 10.83 2.23 -9.10
N LYS A 149 9.70 2.93 -9.06
CA LYS A 149 9.30 3.86 -10.10
C LYS A 149 10.01 5.21 -10.01
N HIS A 150 10.21 5.72 -8.82
CA HIS A 150 10.67 7.09 -8.58
C HIS A 150 12.12 7.19 -8.13
N LEU A 151 12.71 6.14 -7.57
CA LEU A 151 14.04 6.16 -6.97
C LEU A 151 14.95 5.15 -7.67
N LYS A 152 15.77 5.65 -8.60
CA LYS A 152 16.76 4.84 -9.33
C LYS A 152 18.16 5.41 -9.15
N GLY A 153 19.16 4.53 -9.11
CA GLY A 153 20.57 4.93 -8.97
C GLY A 153 20.76 5.84 -7.77
N TYR A 154 21.33 7.01 -8.01
CA TYR A 154 21.65 7.99 -6.97
C TYR A 154 20.44 8.48 -6.15
N ASP A 155 19.26 8.57 -6.74
CA ASP A 155 18.06 8.96 -5.99
C ASP A 155 17.69 7.95 -4.90
N LEU A 156 17.96 6.65 -5.12
CA LEU A 156 17.80 5.63 -4.10
C LEU A 156 18.85 5.74 -3.00
N GLU A 157 20.09 6.09 -3.34
CA GLU A 157 21.15 6.35 -2.35
C GLU A 157 20.77 7.51 -1.44
N LEU A 158 20.27 8.62 -2.01
CA LEU A 158 19.76 9.77 -1.25
C LEU A 158 18.58 9.42 -0.34
N PHE A 159 17.70 8.55 -0.81
CA PHE A 159 16.59 8.07 0.00
C PHE A 159 17.06 7.21 1.17
N VAL A 160 18.00 6.31 0.93
CA VAL A 160 18.59 5.46 1.99
C VAL A 160 19.34 6.32 3.01
N ASP A 161 20.00 7.38 2.58
CA ASP A 161 20.63 8.36 3.48
C ASP A 161 19.59 8.99 4.42
N ASP A 162 18.47 9.47 3.86
CA ASP A 162 17.36 10.06 4.64
C ASP A 162 16.77 9.05 5.63
N LEU A 163 16.55 7.80 5.19
CA LEU A 163 16.05 6.72 6.04
C LEU A 163 17.01 6.41 7.20
N LEU A 164 18.31 6.32 6.93
CA LEU A 164 19.31 6.09 7.98
C LEU A 164 19.35 7.25 8.99
N ARG A 165 19.19 8.49 8.54
CA ARG A 165 19.04 9.66 9.44
C ARG A 165 17.76 9.58 10.25
N ALA A 166 16.64 9.18 9.64
CA ALA A 166 15.38 8.94 10.34
C ALA A 166 15.51 7.87 11.43
N MET A 167 16.37 6.86 11.20
CA MET A 167 16.74 5.83 12.17
C MET A 167 17.70 6.30 13.26
N GLY A 168 18.21 7.55 13.17
CA GLY A 168 19.12 8.16 14.12
C GLY A 168 20.61 7.90 13.85
N TYR A 169 20.96 7.58 12.60
CA TYR A 169 22.38 7.52 12.19
C TYR A 169 22.85 8.86 11.69
N ARG A 170 24.13 9.15 11.86
CA ARG A 170 24.84 10.22 11.13
C ARG A 170 25.40 9.63 9.88
N THR A 171 25.20 10.28 8.76
CA THR A 171 25.56 9.75 7.45
C THR A 171 26.38 10.73 6.65
N SER A 172 27.23 10.19 5.78
CA SER A 172 28.00 10.92 4.77
C SER A 172 27.92 10.16 3.46
N ILE A 173 27.40 10.82 2.42
CA ILE A 173 27.28 10.23 1.06
C ILE A 173 28.64 10.36 0.38
N SER A 174 29.08 9.30 -0.29
CA SER A 174 30.27 9.31 -1.10
C SER A 174 30.04 10.14 -2.37
N LEU A 175 30.99 11.00 -2.72
CA LEU A 175 30.94 11.74 -3.98
C LEU A 175 31.01 10.78 -5.17
N HIS A 176 30.21 11.03 -6.21
CA HIS A 176 30.22 10.30 -7.47
C HIS A 176 31.66 10.22 -8.03
N GLY A 177 32.19 8.99 -8.15
CA GLY A 177 33.54 8.77 -8.69
C GLY A 177 34.54 8.09 -7.73
N GLY A 178 34.17 7.82 -6.48
CA GLY A 178 34.94 6.93 -5.60
C GLY A 178 34.75 5.46 -5.98
N ASP A 179 35.55 4.56 -5.42
CA ASP A 179 35.75 3.13 -5.74
C ASP A 179 34.53 2.20 -5.93
N GLY A 180 33.35 2.75 -6.27
CA GLY A 180 32.14 2.02 -6.71
C GLY A 180 31.49 1.05 -5.72
N SER A 181 32.07 0.85 -4.53
CA SER A 181 31.64 -0.15 -3.57
C SER A 181 30.94 0.39 -2.33
N VAL A 182 31.04 1.71 -2.06
CA VAL A 182 30.45 2.35 -0.88
C VAL A 182 29.76 3.63 -1.29
N ASP A 183 28.46 3.66 -1.07
CA ASP A 183 27.62 4.80 -1.43
C ASP A 183 27.41 5.75 -0.23
N ILE A 184 27.29 5.18 0.99
CA ILE A 184 27.09 5.95 2.21
C ILE A 184 27.97 5.39 3.33
N THR A 185 28.51 6.28 4.14
CA THR A 185 29.16 5.94 5.42
C THR A 185 28.26 6.41 6.56
N ALA A 186 27.94 5.51 7.49
CA ALA A 186 27.04 5.80 8.61
C ALA A 186 27.67 5.47 9.97
N TYR A 187 27.28 6.23 10.99
CA TYR A 187 27.65 6.05 12.38
C TYR A 187 26.41 6.16 13.27
N LYS A 188 26.31 5.28 14.27
CA LYS A 188 25.20 5.40 15.24
C LYS A 188 25.43 6.56 16.21
N ASP A 189 26.66 6.66 16.68
CA ASP A 189 27.15 7.70 17.60
C ASP A 189 28.42 8.33 17.01
N GLU A 190 29.16 9.12 17.81
CA GLU A 190 30.46 9.67 17.39
C GLU A 190 31.60 8.66 17.41
N LEU A 191 31.34 7.46 17.96
CA LEU A 191 32.32 6.41 18.17
C LEU A 191 32.12 5.24 17.17
N PRO A 192 33.16 4.41 16.93
CA PRO A 192 33.02 3.18 16.16
C PRO A 192 31.92 2.26 16.71
N PRO A 193 31.31 1.39 15.91
CA PRO A 193 31.78 1.01 14.57
C PRO A 193 31.26 1.94 13.46
N ARG A 194 32.06 2.02 12.38
CA ARG A 194 31.67 2.61 11.10
C ARG A 194 30.88 1.59 10.30
N ILE A 195 29.79 2.03 9.67
CA ILE A 195 28.95 1.21 8.81
C ILE A 195 29.12 1.70 7.37
N LEU A 196 29.60 0.84 6.50
CA LEU A 196 29.70 1.08 5.06
C LEU A 196 28.44 0.57 4.37
N VAL A 197 27.76 1.43 3.65
CA VAL A 197 26.48 1.12 3.00
C VAL A 197 26.64 1.11 1.50
N GLN A 198 26.18 0.04 0.86
CA GLN A 198 26.06 -0.07 -0.58
C GLN A 198 24.60 -0.24 -0.97
N VAL A 199 24.15 0.52 -1.97
CA VAL A 199 22.76 0.56 -2.44
C VAL A 199 22.71 0.12 -3.90
N LYS A 200 21.78 -0.75 -4.25
CA LYS A 200 21.59 -1.22 -5.63
C LYS A 200 20.11 -1.18 -6.01
N SER A 201 19.80 -0.45 -7.07
CA SER A 201 18.44 -0.30 -7.64
C SER A 201 18.18 -1.19 -8.87
N GLN A 202 18.96 -2.26 -9.05
CA GLN A 202 18.81 -3.16 -10.21
C GLN A 202 17.53 -4.01 -10.12
N ASP A 203 16.97 -4.36 -11.28
CA ASP A 203 15.73 -5.15 -11.38
C ASP A 203 15.93 -6.66 -11.14
N GLY A 204 17.15 -7.17 -11.07
CA GLY A 204 17.43 -8.59 -10.85
C GLY A 204 18.05 -8.87 -9.50
N ASP A 205 17.98 -10.13 -9.07
CA ASP A 205 18.55 -10.60 -7.80
C ASP A 205 20.04 -10.30 -7.67
N ILE A 206 20.44 -9.84 -6.49
CA ILE A 206 21.82 -9.53 -6.15
C ILE A 206 22.65 -10.82 -6.06
N LYS A 207 23.77 -10.84 -6.77
CA LYS A 207 24.72 -11.95 -6.75
C LYS A 207 25.74 -11.79 -5.62
N GLU A 208 26.30 -12.91 -5.15
CA GLU A 208 27.30 -12.94 -4.10
C GLU A 208 28.51 -12.03 -4.40
N ALA A 209 29.03 -12.05 -5.63
CA ALA A 209 30.18 -11.22 -6.04
C ALA A 209 29.96 -9.72 -5.80
N THR A 210 28.68 -9.25 -5.91
CA THR A 210 28.35 -7.84 -5.68
C THR A 210 28.48 -7.49 -4.19
N ILE A 211 28.11 -8.41 -3.29
CA ILE A 211 28.26 -8.21 -1.83
C ILE A 211 29.72 -8.30 -1.42
N GLN A 212 30.50 -9.18 -2.07
CA GLN A 212 31.94 -9.31 -1.84
C GLN A 212 32.69 -8.01 -2.16
N SER A 213 32.22 -7.20 -3.12
CA SER A 213 32.85 -5.92 -3.41
C SER A 213 32.74 -4.94 -2.23
N LEU A 214 31.59 -4.92 -1.53
CA LEU A 214 31.45 -4.16 -0.29
C LEU A 214 32.40 -4.67 0.79
N LYS A 215 32.52 -6.02 0.93
CA LYS A 215 33.44 -6.62 1.89
C LYS A 215 34.90 -6.20 1.62
N GLY A 216 35.28 -6.10 0.35
CA GLY A 216 36.61 -5.67 -0.07
C GLY A 216 36.96 -4.22 0.30
N ALA A 217 35.94 -3.35 0.42
CA ALA A 217 36.13 -1.95 0.84
C ALA A 217 36.17 -1.77 2.37
N MET A 218 35.76 -2.79 3.15
CA MET A 218 35.72 -2.75 4.61
C MET A 218 37.11 -2.96 5.21
N ARG A 219 37.40 -2.23 6.29
CA ARG A 219 38.56 -2.42 7.14
C ARG A 219 38.19 -3.22 8.40
N GLU A 220 39.18 -3.62 9.14
CA GLU A 220 38.99 -4.26 10.44
C GLU A 220 38.18 -3.30 11.38
N GLY A 221 37.13 -3.85 11.99
CA GLY A 221 36.20 -3.08 12.82
C GLY A 221 35.03 -2.40 12.08
N ASP A 222 34.98 -2.44 10.74
CA ASP A 222 33.85 -1.93 9.97
C ASP A 222 32.71 -2.95 9.92
N TYR A 223 31.48 -2.45 9.81
CA TYR A 223 30.30 -3.22 9.43
C TYR A 223 29.82 -2.82 8.04
N GLY A 224 29.20 -3.76 7.33
CA GLY A 224 28.61 -3.56 6.02
C GLY A 224 27.09 -3.59 6.09
N LEU A 225 26.46 -2.73 5.29
CA LEU A 225 25.02 -2.75 5.05
C LEU A 225 24.80 -2.74 3.53
N PHE A 226 24.20 -3.80 3.02
CA PHE A 226 23.90 -3.91 1.60
C PHE A 226 22.38 -3.79 1.40
N ILE A 227 21.91 -2.78 0.66
CA ILE A 227 20.50 -2.48 0.47
C ILE A 227 20.12 -2.62 -1.00
N THR A 228 18.99 -3.28 -1.28
CA THR A 228 18.45 -3.41 -2.63
C THR A 228 16.94 -3.39 -2.63
N LEU A 229 16.33 -2.95 -3.75
CA LEU A 229 14.87 -3.08 -3.99
C LEU A 229 14.48 -4.49 -4.45
N SER A 230 15.44 -5.28 -4.95
CA SER A 230 15.26 -6.66 -5.40
C SER A 230 15.55 -7.67 -4.28
N ASN A 231 15.73 -8.93 -4.65
CA ASN A 231 16.11 -10.00 -3.72
C ASN A 231 17.59 -10.38 -3.86
N TYR A 232 18.02 -11.31 -3.03
CA TYR A 232 19.34 -11.94 -3.08
C TYR A 232 19.23 -13.33 -3.68
N THR A 233 20.19 -13.72 -4.54
CA THR A 233 20.30 -15.09 -4.99
C THR A 233 20.57 -16.04 -3.82
N LYS A 234 20.31 -17.34 -4.01
CA LYS A 234 20.56 -18.36 -2.97
C LYS A 234 22.01 -18.33 -2.45
N ASN A 235 22.98 -18.11 -3.33
CA ASN A 235 24.39 -18.03 -2.94
C ASN A 235 24.68 -16.74 -2.16
N ALA A 236 24.10 -15.61 -2.58
CA ALA A 236 24.23 -14.35 -1.87
C ALA A 236 23.65 -14.42 -0.45
N LYS A 237 22.49 -15.08 -0.26
CA LYS A 237 21.90 -15.30 1.07
C LYS A 237 22.83 -16.12 1.96
N LYS A 238 23.38 -17.25 1.46
CA LYS A 238 24.35 -18.07 2.20
C LYS A 238 25.61 -17.28 2.56
N TYR A 239 26.09 -16.42 1.65
CA TYR A 239 27.22 -15.58 1.94
C TYR A 239 26.96 -14.57 3.06
N LEU A 240 25.80 -13.92 3.05
CA LEU A 240 25.37 -13.01 4.13
C LEU A 240 25.26 -13.75 5.47
N GLU A 241 24.66 -14.95 5.50
CA GLU A 241 24.57 -15.80 6.69
C GLU A 241 25.94 -16.17 7.26
N SER A 242 26.92 -16.43 6.37
CA SER A 242 28.31 -16.77 6.77
C SER A 242 29.17 -15.55 7.09
N THR A 243 28.69 -14.34 6.84
CA THR A 243 29.44 -13.09 7.00
C THR A 243 28.66 -12.09 7.90
N PRO A 244 28.56 -12.35 9.20
CA PRO A 244 27.66 -11.62 10.12
C PRO A 244 27.98 -10.12 10.27
N ILE A 245 29.17 -9.68 9.83
CA ILE A 245 29.53 -8.27 9.82
C ILE A 245 28.90 -7.50 8.65
N ILE A 246 28.23 -8.18 7.70
CA ILE A 246 27.48 -7.58 6.61
C ILE A 246 26.01 -7.97 6.74
N ARG A 247 25.13 -6.99 6.86
CA ARG A 247 23.68 -7.18 6.83
C ARG A 247 23.16 -6.86 5.42
N GLY A 248 22.39 -7.79 4.86
CA GLY A 248 21.60 -7.54 3.65
C GLY A 248 20.19 -7.07 4.03
N ILE A 249 19.68 -6.08 3.30
CA ILE A 249 18.30 -5.60 3.37
C ILE A 249 17.75 -5.69 1.96
N ASN A 250 16.78 -6.56 1.74
CA ASN A 250 16.08 -6.70 0.47
C ASN A 250 14.89 -5.70 0.39
N GLY A 251 14.12 -5.74 -0.71
CA GLY A 251 13.00 -4.84 -0.90
C GLY A 251 11.94 -4.93 0.19
N SER A 252 11.59 -6.14 0.66
CA SER A 252 10.59 -6.34 1.73
C SER A 252 11.10 -5.82 3.07
N ASP A 253 12.34 -6.14 3.44
CA ASP A 253 12.97 -5.65 4.68
C ASP A 253 13.07 -4.11 4.66
N LEU A 254 13.38 -3.53 3.48
CA LEU A 254 13.47 -2.08 3.33
C LEU A 254 12.09 -1.42 3.55
N VAL A 255 11.03 -2.00 3.00
CA VAL A 255 9.66 -1.50 3.20
C VAL A 255 9.27 -1.54 4.68
N GLU A 256 9.60 -2.59 5.40
CA GLU A 256 9.34 -2.68 6.85
C GLU A 256 10.05 -1.57 7.63
N LEU A 257 11.30 -1.28 7.28
CA LEU A 257 12.04 -0.16 7.88
C LEU A 257 11.39 1.19 7.54
N ILE A 258 10.96 1.37 6.29
CA ILE A 258 10.28 2.59 5.85
C ILE A 258 8.98 2.79 6.66
N LEU A 259 8.13 1.77 6.76
CA LEU A 259 6.89 1.87 7.50
C LEU A 259 7.15 2.19 8.98
N LYS A 260 8.16 1.57 9.57
CA LYS A 260 8.55 1.80 10.98
C LYS A 260 9.02 3.23 11.26
N TYR A 261 9.70 3.86 10.29
CA TYR A 261 10.30 5.20 10.48
C TYR A 261 9.64 6.27 9.59
N TYR A 262 8.46 5.97 9.02
CA TYR A 262 7.79 6.80 8.03
C TYR A 262 7.58 8.24 8.49
N ASP A 263 7.14 8.47 9.71
CA ASP A 263 6.88 9.80 10.26
C ASP A 263 8.15 10.65 10.43
N LYS A 264 9.33 10.02 10.41
CA LYS A 264 10.62 10.70 10.53
C LYS A 264 11.31 10.94 9.20
N LEU A 265 10.78 10.40 8.10
CA LEU A 265 11.28 10.67 6.76
C LEU A 265 11.01 12.13 6.38
N SER A 266 11.88 12.70 5.55
CA SER A 266 11.66 14.05 5.03
C SER A 266 10.37 14.12 4.19
N GLU A 267 9.73 15.30 4.17
CA GLU A 267 8.50 15.53 3.40
C GLU A 267 8.62 15.17 1.91
N LYS A 268 9.82 15.30 1.34
CA LYS A 268 10.11 14.93 -0.05
C LYS A 268 9.74 13.48 -0.29
N TYR A 269 10.14 12.57 0.60
CA TYR A 269 9.93 11.14 0.45
C TYR A 269 8.55 10.69 0.90
N GLN A 270 7.96 11.34 1.92
CA GLN A 270 6.56 11.13 2.28
C GLN A 270 5.60 11.50 1.12
N LYS A 271 5.98 12.49 0.28
CA LYS A 271 5.21 12.83 -0.93
C LYS A 271 5.35 11.80 -2.05
N ILE A 272 6.49 11.12 -2.14
CA ILE A 272 6.73 10.02 -3.10
C ILE A 272 5.93 8.78 -2.70
N ILE A 273 5.89 8.49 -1.40
CA ILE A 273 5.18 7.35 -0.80
C ILE A 273 4.04 7.90 0.09
N PRO A 274 2.91 8.37 -0.49
CA PRO A 274 1.86 9.03 0.28
C PRO A 274 1.07 8.02 1.11
N LEU A 275 1.47 7.80 2.37
CA LEU A 275 0.79 6.93 3.33
C LEU A 275 0.07 7.73 4.41
N LYS A 276 -0.88 7.08 5.05
CA LYS A 276 -1.55 7.56 6.26
C LYS A 276 -1.54 6.44 7.30
N MET A 277 -1.11 6.76 8.50
CA MET A 277 -1.18 5.80 9.61
C MET A 277 -2.63 5.55 10.01
N VAL A 278 -3.01 4.29 10.13
CA VAL A 278 -4.30 3.84 10.64
C VAL A 278 -4.08 2.65 11.60
N TYR A 279 -4.97 2.51 12.59
CA TYR A 279 -5.01 1.31 13.42
C TYR A 279 -5.87 0.26 12.73
N ILE A 280 -5.34 -0.95 12.62
CA ILE A 280 -6.06 -2.11 12.11
C ILE A 280 -6.29 -3.10 13.25
N PRO A 281 -7.44 -3.77 13.32
CA PRO A 281 -7.67 -4.83 14.28
C PRO A 281 -6.68 -5.98 14.05
N VAL A 282 -6.25 -6.61 15.13
CA VAL A 282 -5.44 -7.84 15.10
C VAL A 282 -6.17 -8.93 15.87
N SER A 283 -5.93 -10.19 15.51
CA SER A 283 -6.43 -11.33 16.30
C SER A 283 -5.78 -11.33 17.69
N THR A 284 -6.58 -11.67 18.70
CA THR A 284 -6.11 -11.77 20.09
C THR A 284 -5.35 -13.07 20.37
N GLU A 285 -5.23 -13.98 19.41
CA GLU A 285 -4.57 -15.28 19.56
C GLU A 285 -3.06 -15.27 19.22
N GLU A 286 -2.50 -14.13 18.82
CA GLU A 286 -1.06 -13.97 18.58
C GLU A 286 -0.36 -13.34 19.80
N GLU A 287 -0.15 -14.14 20.87
CA GLU A 287 0.89 -13.90 21.90
C GLU A 287 1.80 -15.12 22.05
#